data_e1fa0b3d77ac109fd2d3de8244d50d71
#
_entry.id   e1fa0b3d77ac109fd2d3de8244d50d71
#
_cell.length_a   1.000
_cell.length_b   1.000
_cell.length_c   1.000
_cell.angle_alpha   90.00
_cell.angle_beta   90.00
_cell.angle_gamma   90.00
#
_symmetry.space_group_name_H-M   'P 1'
#
loop_
_entity.id
_entity.type
_entity.pdbx_description
1 polymer ?
#
loop_
_entity_poly.entity_id
_entity_poly.type
_entity_poly.pdbx_seq_one_letter_code
_entity_poly.pdbx_strand_id
1 'polypeptide(L)'
;MRYSFSAHNHASLERITERLGQDWIFLETLYRIYSTPGYNIAHVAVTAALCAEHDIQYEDVARINAVVNWLETEYPSPDLPSRGTMPAIDSPHYYAAYGVVARGFPLEKFVARNTGEADPPEVQDLMKRVSIIPSHRQTLFGPAVTIHLKDGRSVTREGSGREFIWDFAEQARRIRELALSLPIPAAQFDALIAACGALDGATRADELIGLTVIPA
;
A
#
# COMPACT_ATOMS: atom_id res chain seq x y z
N MET A 1 2.12 -26.79 3.15
CA MET A 1 1.17 -25.68 3.25
C MET A 1 0.73 -25.31 4.68
N ARG A 2 0.91 -26.17 5.66
CA ARG A 2 0.50 -25.91 7.06
C ARG A 2 1.25 -24.79 7.77
N TYR A 3 2.35 -24.30 7.22
CA TYR A 3 3.28 -23.42 7.95
C TYR A 3 3.45 -22.03 7.34
N SER A 4 2.79 -21.73 6.23
CA SER A 4 3.10 -20.51 5.46
C SER A 4 2.62 -19.21 6.11
N PHE A 5 1.61 -19.25 6.99
CA PHE A 5 0.99 -18.05 7.55
C PHE A 5 0.50 -18.23 9.00
N SER A 6 0.96 -19.25 9.71
CA SER A 6 0.56 -19.48 11.08
C SER A 6 1.75 -19.23 12.02
N ALA A 7 1.55 -18.34 12.98
CA ALA A 7 2.49 -18.13 14.10
C ALA A 7 2.58 -19.35 15.03
N HIS A 8 1.66 -20.31 14.87
CA HIS A 8 1.59 -21.53 15.66
C HIS A 8 1.42 -22.73 14.72
N ASN A 9 2.01 -23.88 15.11
CA ASN A 9 1.91 -25.14 14.37
C ASN A 9 0.50 -25.76 14.37
N HIS A 10 -0.52 -24.99 14.73
CA HIS A 10 -1.91 -25.42 14.78
C HIS A 10 -2.72 -24.68 13.72
N ALA A 11 -3.04 -25.37 12.62
CA ALA A 11 -4.06 -24.92 11.67
C ALA A 11 -5.40 -25.51 12.11
N SER A 12 -6.40 -24.67 12.33
CA SER A 12 -7.79 -25.10 12.49
C SER A 12 -8.35 -25.48 11.12
N LEU A 13 -8.38 -26.77 10.84
CA LEU A 13 -8.84 -27.27 9.54
C LEU A 13 -10.37 -27.11 9.40
N GLU A 14 -11.09 -27.07 10.51
CA GLU A 14 -12.54 -26.86 10.57
C GLU A 14 -12.93 -25.49 9.97
N ARG A 15 -12.09 -24.47 10.14
CA ARG A 15 -12.34 -23.15 9.58
C ARG A 15 -12.29 -23.10 8.04
N ILE A 16 -11.72 -24.10 7.38
CA ILE A 16 -11.68 -24.15 5.92
C ILE A 16 -13.09 -24.38 5.35
N THR A 17 -13.91 -25.13 6.08
CA THR A 17 -15.30 -25.46 5.67
C THR A 17 -16.35 -24.76 6.54
N GLU A 18 -15.94 -24.01 7.54
CA GLU A 18 -16.84 -23.25 8.39
C GLU A 18 -17.68 -22.29 7.55
N ARG A 19 -19.01 -22.39 7.70
CA ARG A 19 -19.99 -21.54 6.98
C ARG A 19 -19.87 -21.58 5.44
N LEU A 20 -19.33 -22.68 4.88
CA LEU A 20 -19.26 -22.88 3.45
C LEU A 20 -20.67 -22.79 2.82
N GLY A 21 -20.82 -21.98 1.77
CA GLY A 21 -22.11 -21.70 1.13
C GLY A 21 -22.98 -20.67 1.85
N GLN A 22 -22.54 -20.12 3.00
CA GLN A 22 -23.22 -19.07 3.75
C GLN A 22 -22.44 -17.74 3.73
N ASP A 23 -21.12 -17.82 3.92
CA ASP A 23 -20.24 -16.66 3.91
C ASP A 23 -19.40 -16.62 2.62
N TRP A 24 -19.35 -15.44 2.03
CA TRP A 24 -18.55 -15.16 0.84
C TRP A 24 -17.35 -14.28 1.23
N ILE A 25 -16.29 -14.90 1.70
CA ILE A 25 -15.03 -14.21 2.11
C ILE A 25 -14.46 -13.36 0.95
N PHE A 26 -14.80 -13.69 -0.29
CA PHE A 26 -14.45 -12.88 -1.45
C PHE A 26 -14.88 -11.41 -1.31
N LEU A 27 -16.01 -11.13 -0.64
CA LEU A 27 -16.49 -9.77 -0.40
C LEU A 27 -15.61 -8.97 0.57
N GLU A 28 -14.75 -9.66 1.33
CA GLU A 28 -13.78 -9.06 2.26
C GLU A 28 -12.37 -8.97 1.66
N THR A 29 -12.22 -9.36 0.39
CA THR A 29 -10.92 -9.38 -0.27
C THR A 29 -10.40 -7.95 -0.46
N LEU A 30 -9.16 -7.73 -0.02
CA LEU A 30 -8.47 -6.46 -0.22
C LEU A 30 -7.78 -6.48 -1.58
N TYR A 31 -8.14 -5.53 -2.44
CA TYR A 31 -7.54 -5.36 -3.75
C TYR A 31 -6.44 -4.32 -3.72
N ARG A 32 -5.27 -4.68 -4.22
CA ARG A 32 -4.15 -3.75 -4.39
C ARG A 32 -4.16 -3.22 -5.81
N ILE A 33 -4.17 -1.91 -5.94
CA ILE A 33 -4.00 -1.22 -7.23
C ILE A 33 -2.54 -0.82 -7.47
N TYR A 34 -1.71 -0.80 -6.43
CA TYR A 34 -0.29 -0.49 -6.51
C TYR A 34 0.55 -1.76 -6.42
N SER A 35 1.61 -1.85 -7.23
CA SER A 35 2.50 -3.02 -7.29
C SER A 35 3.50 -3.02 -6.11
N THR A 36 2.98 -3.07 -4.88
CA THR A 36 3.75 -3.16 -3.65
C THR A 36 3.00 -4.00 -2.62
N PRO A 37 3.65 -4.59 -1.62
CA PRO A 37 2.98 -5.21 -0.49
C PRO A 37 1.96 -4.30 0.19
N GLY A 38 0.83 -4.85 0.65
CA GLY A 38 -0.28 -4.07 1.23
C GLY A 38 0.12 -3.21 2.41
N TYR A 39 1.04 -3.66 3.26
CA TYR A 39 1.54 -2.88 4.39
C TYR A 39 2.24 -1.58 3.95
N ASN A 40 2.90 -1.55 2.80
CA ASN A 40 3.51 -0.32 2.28
C ASN A 40 2.47 0.75 1.94
N ILE A 41 1.28 0.33 1.48
CA ILE A 41 0.16 1.24 1.24
C ILE A 41 -0.27 1.92 2.55
N ALA A 42 -0.36 1.15 3.62
CA ALA A 42 -0.70 1.67 4.93
C ALA A 42 0.37 2.66 5.45
N HIS A 43 1.65 2.39 5.24
CA HIS A 43 2.73 3.31 5.61
C HIS A 43 2.56 4.68 4.94
N VAL A 44 2.35 4.71 3.64
CA VAL A 44 2.10 5.98 2.92
C VAL A 44 0.86 6.68 3.45
N ALA A 45 -0.25 5.96 3.58
CA ALA A 45 -1.53 6.56 4.00
C ALA A 45 -1.45 7.14 5.41
N VAL A 46 -0.86 6.41 6.37
CA VAL A 46 -0.75 6.85 7.77
C VAL A 46 0.20 8.03 7.90
N THR A 47 1.38 8.00 7.25
CA THR A 47 2.34 9.10 7.32
C THR A 47 1.82 10.36 6.62
N ALA A 48 1.20 10.24 5.45
CA ALA A 48 0.60 11.36 4.74
C ALA A 48 -0.52 12.03 5.55
N ALA A 49 -1.41 11.20 6.15
CA ALA A 49 -2.48 11.70 6.98
C ALA A 49 -1.96 12.41 8.24
N LEU A 50 -0.97 11.82 8.92
CA LEU A 50 -0.35 12.42 10.11
C LEU A 50 0.29 13.77 9.80
N CYS A 51 0.98 13.86 8.68
CA CYS A 51 1.59 15.09 8.24
C CYS A 51 0.55 16.15 7.81
N ALA A 52 -0.54 15.75 7.18
CA ALA A 52 -1.63 16.68 6.82
C ALA A 52 -2.36 17.21 8.05
N GLU A 53 -2.61 16.36 9.04
CA GLU A 53 -3.30 16.73 10.30
C GLU A 53 -2.52 17.76 11.13
N HIS A 54 -1.19 17.67 11.10
CA HIS A 54 -0.31 18.51 11.93
C HIS A 54 0.52 19.52 11.13
N ASP A 55 0.25 19.69 9.84
CA ASP A 55 0.99 20.54 8.89
C ASP A 55 2.52 20.39 8.97
N ILE A 56 2.97 19.11 9.02
CA ILE A 56 4.39 18.78 9.14
C ILE A 56 5.03 18.82 7.75
N GLN A 57 6.09 19.58 7.58
CA GLN A 57 6.91 19.57 6.37
C GLN A 57 8.10 18.62 6.53
N TYR A 58 8.69 18.18 5.42
CA TYR A 58 9.86 17.31 5.46
C TYR A 58 10.99 17.89 6.32
N GLU A 59 11.22 19.18 6.21
CA GLU A 59 12.27 19.92 6.93
C GLU A 59 12.11 19.87 8.45
N ASP A 60 10.89 19.70 8.94
CA ASP A 60 10.58 19.63 10.37
C ASP A 60 10.92 18.27 10.98
N VAL A 61 11.04 17.23 10.14
CA VAL A 61 11.18 15.87 10.61
C VAL A 61 12.61 15.56 11.07
N ALA A 62 12.75 15.15 12.32
CA ALA A 62 14.00 14.63 12.86
C ALA A 62 14.15 13.13 12.56
N ARG A 63 13.10 12.33 12.84
CA ARG A 63 13.06 10.88 12.58
C ARG A 63 11.63 10.37 12.58
N ILE A 64 11.45 9.16 12.06
CA ILE A 64 10.17 8.43 12.05
C ILE A 64 10.37 7.06 12.70
N ASN A 65 9.49 6.69 13.61
CA ASN A 65 9.39 5.34 14.14
C ASN A 65 8.06 4.74 13.69
N ALA A 66 8.09 3.57 13.09
CA ALA A 66 6.90 2.82 12.71
C ALA A 66 6.91 1.46 13.42
N VAL A 67 6.00 1.28 14.37
CA VAL A 67 5.74 -0.03 15.00
C VAL A 67 4.79 -0.79 14.09
N VAL A 68 5.21 -1.96 13.64
CA VAL A 68 4.50 -2.76 12.63
C VAL A 68 4.20 -4.16 13.16
N ASN A 69 3.27 -4.85 12.53
CA ASN A 69 3.10 -6.27 12.79
C ASN A 69 4.41 -7.00 12.43
N TRP A 70 4.87 -7.92 13.29
CA TRP A 70 6.11 -8.66 13.10
C TRP A 70 6.18 -9.37 11.74
N LEU A 71 5.04 -9.84 11.22
CA LEU A 71 4.96 -10.52 9.93
C LEU A 71 5.36 -9.60 8.75
N GLU A 72 5.15 -8.30 8.88
CA GLU A 72 5.52 -7.32 7.85
C GLU A 72 7.04 -7.19 7.70
N THR A 73 7.80 -7.57 8.74
CA THR A 73 9.27 -7.54 8.71
C THR A 73 9.87 -8.88 8.26
N GLU A 74 9.08 -9.94 8.17
CA GLU A 74 9.56 -11.28 7.82
C GLU A 74 9.10 -11.77 6.45
N TYR A 75 8.12 -11.09 5.84
CA TYR A 75 7.51 -11.52 4.58
C TYR A 75 7.70 -10.48 3.46
N PRO A 76 7.92 -10.95 2.28
CA PRO A 76 8.85 -11.93 1.67
C PRO A 76 10.17 -11.33 1.26
N SER A 77 10.59 -10.31 1.73
CA SER A 77 11.86 -9.62 1.61
C SER A 77 11.78 -8.32 2.36
N PRO A 78 11.75 -8.40 3.59
CA PRO A 78 12.02 -7.22 4.33
C PRO A 78 13.52 -7.09 4.30
N ASP A 79 14.02 -6.31 3.41
CA ASP A 79 15.34 -5.77 3.55
C ASP A 79 15.33 -4.84 4.77
N LEU A 80 15.14 -5.44 5.94
CA LEU A 80 15.56 -4.78 7.15
C LEU A 80 17.06 -4.59 6.98
N PRO A 81 17.54 -3.36 6.89
CA PRO A 81 18.94 -3.14 6.64
C PRO A 81 19.70 -3.81 7.77
N SER A 82 20.59 -4.72 7.44
CA SER A 82 21.68 -5.05 8.33
C SER A 82 22.35 -3.73 8.73
N ARG A 83 22.75 -3.62 9.98
CA ARG A 83 23.34 -2.41 10.53
C ARG A 83 24.30 -1.77 9.52
N GLY A 84 23.95 -0.58 9.01
CA GLY A 84 24.77 0.20 8.09
C GLY A 84 24.44 0.09 6.60
N THR A 85 23.47 -0.72 6.17
CA THR A 85 23.00 -0.73 4.79
C THR A 85 21.79 0.20 4.60
N MET A 86 21.73 0.87 3.45
CA MET A 86 20.57 1.67 3.09
C MET A 86 19.34 0.79 2.91
N PRO A 87 18.19 1.20 3.42
CA PRO A 87 16.92 0.52 3.14
C PRO A 87 16.65 0.46 1.64
N ALA A 88 16.12 -0.67 1.17
CA ALA A 88 15.74 -0.80 -0.23
C ALA A 88 14.58 0.13 -0.60
N ILE A 89 14.55 0.53 -1.87
CA ILE A 89 13.52 1.43 -2.44
C ILE A 89 12.09 0.85 -2.27
N ASP A 90 11.90 -0.45 -2.13
CA ASP A 90 10.59 -1.08 -1.92
C ASP A 90 10.31 -1.45 -0.45
N SER A 91 11.10 -0.91 0.47
CA SER A 91 10.96 -1.19 1.90
C SER A 91 9.91 -0.30 2.57
N PRO A 92 9.37 -0.68 3.73
CA PRO A 92 8.53 0.18 4.56
C PRO A 92 9.16 1.55 4.87
N HIS A 93 10.49 1.61 4.96
CA HIS A 93 11.23 2.86 5.17
C HIS A 93 10.99 3.86 4.03
N TYR A 94 11.08 3.37 2.78
CA TYR A 94 10.81 4.17 1.60
C TYR A 94 9.39 4.73 1.60
N TYR A 95 8.40 3.87 1.81
CA TYR A 95 6.99 4.28 1.75
C TYR A 95 6.60 5.20 2.91
N ALA A 96 7.14 5.02 4.10
CA ALA A 96 6.96 5.94 5.20
C ALA A 96 7.58 7.32 4.90
N ALA A 97 8.78 7.36 4.34
CA ALA A 97 9.43 8.60 3.92
C ALA A 97 8.66 9.29 2.79
N TYR A 98 8.21 8.52 1.80
CA TYR A 98 7.47 9.04 0.66
C TYR A 98 6.15 9.69 1.07
N GLY A 99 5.42 9.08 2.00
CA GLY A 99 4.18 9.64 2.54
C GLY A 99 4.37 10.99 3.24
N VAL A 100 5.54 11.24 3.84
CA VAL A 100 5.89 12.56 4.41
C VAL A 100 6.17 13.57 3.32
N VAL A 101 7.02 13.22 2.35
CA VAL A 101 7.52 14.15 1.32
C VAL A 101 6.45 14.49 0.30
N ALA A 102 5.80 13.48 -0.28
CA ALA A 102 4.88 13.64 -1.39
C ALA A 102 3.40 13.65 -0.99
N ARG A 103 3.06 13.36 0.26
CA ARG A 103 1.67 13.29 0.77
C ARG A 103 0.78 12.29 0.02
N GLY A 104 1.36 11.40 -0.78
CA GLY A 104 0.63 10.47 -1.62
C GLY A 104 1.49 9.29 -2.04
N PHE A 105 0.96 8.50 -2.94
CA PHE A 105 1.63 7.32 -3.47
C PHE A 105 2.69 7.70 -4.50
N PRO A 106 3.78 6.93 -4.62
CA PRO A 106 4.80 7.12 -5.65
C PRO A 106 4.29 6.65 -7.02
N LEU A 107 3.30 7.36 -7.58
CA LEU A 107 2.70 7.03 -8.87
C LEU A 107 3.76 7.08 -9.97
N GLU A 108 4.63 8.10 -9.92
CA GLU A 108 5.74 8.28 -10.83
C GLU A 108 6.66 7.05 -10.87
N LYS A 109 6.85 6.37 -9.74
CA LYS A 109 7.65 5.15 -9.69
C LYS A 109 7.04 4.01 -10.53
N PHE A 110 5.70 3.91 -10.57
CA PHE A 110 5.02 2.92 -11.40
C PHE A 110 5.02 3.32 -12.87
N VAL A 111 4.99 4.62 -13.15
CA VAL A 111 5.14 5.21 -14.48
C VAL A 111 6.63 5.29 -14.87
N ALA A 112 7.49 5.69 -13.97
CA ALA A 112 8.91 5.97 -14.17
C ALA A 112 9.80 4.73 -14.30
N ARG A 113 9.30 3.54 -13.99
CA ARG A 113 9.95 2.31 -14.52
C ARG A 113 10.13 2.40 -16.04
N ASN A 114 9.33 3.27 -16.68
CA ASN A 114 9.40 3.54 -18.10
C ASN A 114 10.03 4.90 -18.46
N THR A 115 10.15 5.86 -17.54
CA THR A 115 10.65 7.22 -17.83
C THR A 115 12.01 7.52 -17.24
N GLY A 116 12.49 6.72 -16.29
CA GLY A 116 13.82 6.88 -15.68
C GLY A 116 13.93 8.08 -14.71
N GLU A 117 12.82 8.68 -14.29
CA GLU A 117 12.83 9.76 -13.30
C GLU A 117 13.23 9.25 -11.92
N ALA A 118 14.09 9.99 -11.25
CA ALA A 118 14.56 9.67 -9.92
C ALA A 118 13.53 10.12 -8.85
N ASP A 119 13.47 9.36 -7.76
CA ASP A 119 12.71 9.79 -6.57
C ASP A 119 13.23 11.14 -6.04
N PRO A 120 12.36 11.95 -5.40
CA PRO A 120 12.82 13.16 -4.71
C PRO A 120 13.98 12.87 -3.76
N PRO A 121 15.05 13.66 -3.75
CA PRO A 121 16.22 13.43 -2.90
C PRO A 121 15.86 13.45 -1.40
N GLU A 122 14.82 14.16 -1.01
CA GLU A 122 14.27 14.22 0.34
C GLU A 122 13.78 12.86 0.83
N VAL A 123 13.21 12.05 -0.06
CA VAL A 123 12.80 10.66 0.26
C VAL A 123 14.02 9.83 0.62
N GLN A 124 15.09 9.92 -0.18
CA GLN A 124 16.34 9.19 0.03
C GLN A 124 17.03 9.59 1.36
N ASP A 125 16.94 10.87 1.71
CA ASP A 125 17.48 11.36 2.98
C ASP A 125 16.61 10.89 4.15
N LEU A 126 15.31 11.02 4.06
CA LEU A 126 14.39 10.68 5.15
C LEU A 126 14.36 9.17 5.44
N MET A 127 14.51 8.31 4.42
CA MET A 127 14.61 6.86 4.62
C MET A 127 15.64 6.46 5.66
N LYS A 128 16.78 7.17 5.72
CA LYS A 128 17.86 6.91 6.68
C LYS A 128 17.44 7.19 8.13
N ARG A 129 16.37 7.94 8.31
CA ARG A 129 15.84 8.39 9.60
C ARG A 129 14.53 7.68 9.97
N VAL A 130 14.13 6.66 9.20
CA VAL A 130 12.99 5.79 9.50
C VAL A 130 13.47 4.54 10.22
N SER A 131 12.79 4.18 11.29
CA SER A 131 13.00 2.92 12.04
C SER A 131 11.74 2.09 12.00
N ILE A 132 11.84 0.85 11.53
CA ILE A 132 10.75 -0.11 11.53
C ILE A 132 10.93 -1.04 12.73
N ILE A 133 9.93 -1.12 13.59
CA ILE A 133 9.96 -1.81 14.87
C ILE A 133 8.91 -2.92 14.86
N PRO A 134 9.30 -4.21 14.76
CA PRO A 134 8.34 -5.31 14.75
C PRO A 134 7.67 -5.52 16.12
N SER A 135 6.38 -5.82 16.10
CA SER A 135 5.59 -6.09 17.29
C SER A 135 4.54 -7.19 17.05
N HIS A 136 4.45 -8.15 17.97
CA HIS A 136 3.37 -9.15 17.95
C HIS A 136 2.00 -8.60 18.37
N ARG A 137 1.95 -7.38 18.87
CA ARG A 137 0.70 -6.73 19.31
C ARG A 137 0.11 -5.80 18.25
N GLN A 138 0.89 -5.43 17.24
CA GLN A 138 0.45 -4.51 16.20
C GLN A 138 -0.47 -5.24 15.21
N THR A 139 -1.53 -4.57 14.79
CA THR A 139 -2.45 -5.06 13.77
C THR A 139 -1.74 -5.18 12.42
N LEU A 140 -2.01 -6.25 11.69
CA LEU A 140 -1.49 -6.43 10.34
C LEU A 140 -2.00 -5.28 9.44
N PHE A 141 -1.11 -4.69 8.65
CA PHE A 141 -1.35 -3.52 7.79
C PHE A 141 -1.74 -2.23 8.54
N GLY A 142 -1.62 -2.21 9.87
CA GLY A 142 -1.96 -1.03 10.67
C GLY A 142 -0.73 -0.53 11.44
N PRO A 143 0.24 0.13 10.80
CA PRO A 143 1.43 0.63 11.48
C PRO A 143 1.07 1.72 12.49
N ALA A 144 1.67 1.72 13.66
CA ALA A 144 1.66 2.87 14.57
C ALA A 144 2.88 3.74 14.26
N VAL A 145 2.64 4.89 13.63
CA VAL A 145 3.69 5.79 13.19
C VAL A 145 3.84 6.95 14.16
N THR A 146 5.07 7.18 14.61
CA THR A 146 5.45 8.37 15.39
C THR A 146 6.46 9.19 14.59
N ILE A 147 6.12 10.45 14.32
CA ILE A 147 7.03 11.43 13.74
C ILE A 147 7.59 12.30 14.87
N HIS A 148 8.90 12.30 15.01
CA HIS A 148 9.62 13.16 15.94
C HIS A 148 10.11 14.37 15.17
N LEU A 149 9.78 15.57 15.66
CA LEU A 149 10.13 16.84 15.04
C LEU A 149 11.44 17.38 15.59
N LYS A 150 12.09 18.24 14.83
CA LYS A 150 13.34 18.91 15.21
C LYS A 150 13.18 19.87 16.40
N ASP A 151 11.95 20.37 16.62
CA ASP A 151 11.62 21.22 17.76
C ASP A 151 11.36 20.44 19.07
N GLY A 152 11.49 19.12 19.04
CA GLY A 152 11.31 18.21 20.19
C GLY A 152 9.89 17.65 20.34
N ARG A 153 8.91 18.15 19.60
CA ARG A 153 7.55 17.58 19.59
C ARG A 153 7.55 16.22 18.92
N SER A 154 6.57 15.41 19.28
CA SER A 154 6.31 14.12 18.62
C SER A 154 4.82 13.96 18.42
N VAL A 155 4.42 13.46 17.27
CA VAL A 155 3.04 13.16 16.93
C VAL A 155 2.93 11.71 16.53
N THR A 156 1.82 11.06 16.89
CA THR A 156 1.61 9.63 16.63
C THR A 156 0.25 9.39 16.04
N ARG A 157 0.19 8.50 15.06
CA ARG A 157 -1.06 7.98 14.50
C ARG A 157 -0.96 6.47 14.37
N GLU A 158 -2.00 5.78 14.81
CA GLU A 158 -2.16 4.35 14.62
C GLU A 158 -3.01 4.09 13.38
N GLY A 159 -2.50 3.25 12.49
CA GLY A 159 -3.23 2.76 11.34
C GLY A 159 -4.26 1.71 11.75
N SER A 160 -5.38 1.70 11.09
CA SER A 160 -6.48 0.75 11.34
C SER A 160 -6.29 -0.60 10.66
N GLY A 161 -5.34 -0.69 9.72
CA GLY A 161 -5.20 -1.81 8.79
C GLY A 161 -6.21 -1.78 7.64
N ARG A 162 -6.98 -0.70 7.52
CA ARG A 162 -8.04 -0.53 6.52
C ARG A 162 -7.84 0.71 5.62
N GLU A 163 -6.71 1.37 5.70
CA GLU A 163 -6.41 2.62 4.98
C GLU A 163 -6.45 2.48 3.45
N PHE A 164 -6.41 1.26 2.94
CA PHE A 164 -6.47 0.96 1.50
C PHE A 164 -7.71 0.14 1.12
N ILE A 165 -8.74 0.12 1.99
CA ILE A 165 -10.05 -0.44 1.65
C ILE A 165 -10.86 0.71 1.07
N TRP A 166 -10.98 0.70 -0.25
CA TRP A 166 -11.69 1.72 -1.00
C TRP A 166 -12.94 1.14 -1.64
N ASP A 167 -13.99 1.91 -1.74
CA ASP A 167 -15.15 1.58 -2.56
C ASP A 167 -14.79 1.64 -4.06
N PHE A 168 -15.72 1.20 -4.91
CA PHE A 168 -15.47 1.16 -6.35
C PHE A 168 -15.16 2.54 -6.95
N ALA A 169 -15.81 3.60 -6.47
CA ALA A 169 -15.61 4.95 -6.98
C ALA A 169 -14.20 5.47 -6.68
N GLU A 170 -13.73 5.28 -5.45
CA GLU A 170 -12.39 5.68 -5.05
C GLU A 170 -11.32 4.79 -5.71
N GLN A 171 -11.55 3.49 -5.85
CA GLN A 171 -10.66 2.61 -6.62
C GLN A 171 -10.55 3.07 -8.07
N ALA A 172 -11.68 3.34 -8.73
CA ALA A 172 -11.71 3.81 -10.11
C ALA A 172 -10.96 5.14 -10.27
N ARG A 173 -11.11 6.06 -9.32
CA ARG A 173 -10.38 7.33 -9.30
C ARG A 173 -8.87 7.11 -9.24
N ARG A 174 -8.40 6.26 -8.30
CA ARG A 174 -6.96 5.97 -8.10
C ARG A 174 -6.35 5.22 -9.28
N ILE A 175 -7.08 4.27 -9.84
CA ILE A 175 -6.61 3.51 -11.01
C ILE A 175 -6.43 4.45 -12.22
N ARG A 176 -7.28 5.48 -12.38
CA ARG A 176 -7.10 6.48 -13.44
C ARG A 176 -5.78 7.23 -13.35
N GLU A 177 -5.26 7.45 -12.15
CA GLU A 177 -3.94 8.06 -11.95
C GLU A 177 -2.82 7.18 -12.53
N LEU A 178 -3.04 5.85 -12.60
CA LEU A 178 -2.11 4.88 -13.19
C LEU A 178 -2.33 4.67 -14.69
N ALA A 179 -3.38 5.23 -15.28
CA ALA A 179 -3.78 4.95 -16.67
C ALA A 179 -2.68 5.27 -17.69
N LEU A 180 -1.85 6.28 -17.41
CA LEU A 180 -0.71 6.66 -18.26
C LEU A 180 0.36 5.56 -18.37
N SER A 181 0.40 4.63 -17.43
CA SER A 181 1.33 3.48 -17.44
C SER A 181 0.78 2.26 -18.18
N LEU A 182 -0.48 2.28 -18.58
CA LEU A 182 -1.14 1.14 -19.19
C LEU A 182 -1.00 1.19 -20.73
N PRO A 183 -0.84 0.03 -21.39
CA PRO A 183 -0.65 -0.05 -22.83
C PRO A 183 -1.98 0.01 -23.60
N ILE A 184 -2.96 0.78 -23.10
CA ILE A 184 -4.27 0.96 -23.73
C ILE A 184 -4.64 2.43 -23.80
N PRO A 185 -5.42 2.88 -24.81
CA PRO A 185 -5.90 4.26 -24.90
C PRO A 185 -6.75 4.66 -23.68
N ALA A 186 -6.66 5.92 -23.28
CA ALA A 186 -7.43 6.45 -22.14
C ALA A 186 -8.96 6.22 -22.31
N ALA A 187 -9.49 6.40 -23.52
CA ALA A 187 -10.91 6.16 -23.81
C ALA A 187 -11.31 4.68 -23.62
N GLN A 188 -10.44 3.74 -23.98
CA GLN A 188 -10.68 2.31 -23.75
C GLN A 188 -10.62 1.99 -22.26
N PHE A 189 -9.70 2.61 -21.52
CA PHE A 189 -9.60 2.48 -20.08
C PHE A 189 -10.85 3.00 -19.35
N ASP A 190 -11.35 4.17 -19.74
CA ASP A 190 -12.59 4.72 -19.17
C ASP A 190 -13.81 3.85 -19.48
N ALA A 191 -13.87 3.30 -20.70
CA ALA A 191 -14.93 2.36 -21.09
C ALA A 191 -14.85 1.06 -20.24
N LEU A 192 -13.65 0.55 -19.98
CA LEU A 192 -13.44 -0.61 -19.14
C LEU A 192 -13.93 -0.37 -17.69
N ILE A 193 -13.59 0.79 -17.09
CA ILE A 193 -14.08 1.16 -15.76
C ILE A 193 -15.61 1.27 -15.75
N ALA A 194 -16.20 1.89 -16.75
CA ALA A 194 -17.67 2.02 -16.86
C ALA A 194 -18.34 0.64 -16.98
N ALA A 195 -17.78 -0.25 -17.79
CA ALA A 195 -18.29 -1.62 -17.95
C ALA A 195 -18.18 -2.43 -16.64
N CYS A 196 -17.08 -2.28 -15.90
CA CYS A 196 -16.94 -2.91 -14.58
C CYS A 196 -17.97 -2.38 -13.58
N GLY A 197 -18.26 -1.07 -13.60
CA GLY A 197 -19.26 -0.46 -12.72
C GLY A 197 -20.71 -0.84 -13.04
N ALA A 198 -20.97 -1.34 -14.25
CA ALA A 198 -22.29 -1.79 -14.73
C ALA A 198 -22.41 -3.33 -14.83
N LEU A 199 -21.45 -4.07 -14.24
CA LEU A 199 -21.31 -5.50 -14.46
C LEU A 199 -22.55 -6.33 -14.02
N ASP A 200 -23.23 -5.92 -12.96
CA ASP A 200 -24.44 -6.58 -12.46
C ASP A 200 -25.62 -6.52 -13.44
N GLY A 201 -25.63 -5.52 -14.35
CA GLY A 201 -26.61 -5.41 -15.42
C GLY A 201 -26.16 -6.01 -16.75
N ALA A 202 -24.93 -6.49 -16.84
CA ALA A 202 -24.35 -6.98 -18.10
C ALA A 202 -24.95 -8.36 -18.47
N THR A 203 -25.42 -8.47 -19.71
CA THR A 203 -25.94 -9.74 -20.25
C THR A 203 -24.88 -10.55 -21.00
N ARG A 204 -23.73 -9.94 -21.29
CA ARG A 204 -22.63 -10.53 -22.08
C ARG A 204 -21.28 -10.14 -21.46
N ALA A 205 -20.40 -11.12 -21.38
CA ALA A 205 -19.02 -10.93 -20.87
C ALA A 205 -18.02 -10.55 -21.95
N ASP A 206 -18.32 -10.84 -23.21
CA ASP A 206 -17.40 -10.60 -24.33
C ASP A 206 -17.13 -9.11 -24.58
N GLU A 207 -18.09 -8.25 -24.29
CA GLU A 207 -17.90 -6.79 -24.37
C GLU A 207 -16.83 -6.33 -23.37
N LEU A 208 -16.90 -6.79 -22.12
CA LEU A 208 -15.89 -6.50 -21.11
C LEU A 208 -14.51 -7.07 -21.51
N ILE A 209 -14.49 -8.33 -21.99
CA ILE A 209 -13.26 -8.98 -22.44
C ILE A 209 -12.65 -8.21 -23.62
N GLY A 210 -13.46 -7.75 -24.57
CA GLY A 210 -12.99 -6.94 -25.70
C GLY A 210 -12.26 -5.66 -25.25
N LEU A 211 -12.69 -5.04 -24.16
CA LEU A 211 -12.05 -3.86 -23.59
C LEU A 211 -10.70 -4.14 -22.90
N THR A 212 -10.37 -5.38 -22.62
CA THR A 212 -9.06 -5.78 -22.05
C THR A 212 -8.00 -6.08 -23.11
N VAL A 213 -8.36 -6.14 -24.36
CA VAL A 213 -7.44 -6.43 -25.48
C VAL A 213 -6.61 -5.21 -25.80
N ILE A 214 -5.29 -5.35 -25.83
CA ILE A 214 -4.38 -4.29 -26.24
C ILE A 214 -4.53 -4.09 -27.74
N PRO A 215 -4.82 -2.86 -28.24
CA PRO A 215 -4.83 -2.58 -29.66
C PRO A 215 -3.49 -2.88 -30.32
N ALA A 216 -3.54 -3.45 -31.53
CA ALA A 216 -2.34 -3.80 -32.31
C ALA A 216 -1.59 -2.54 -32.80
#